data_8fe362cc01a5227ded18fd033d9e5424
#
_entry.id   8fe362cc01a5227ded18fd033d9e5424
#
_cell.length_a   1.000
_cell.length_b   1.000
_cell.length_c   1.000
_cell.angle_alpha   90.00
_cell.angle_beta   90.00
_cell.angle_gamma   90.00
#
_symmetry.space_group_name_H-M   'P 1'
#
loop_
_entity.id
_entity.type
_entity.pdbx_description
1 polymer ?
#
loop_
_entity_poly.entity_id
_entity_poly.type
_entity_poly.pdbx_seq_one_letter_code
_entity_poly.pdbx_strand_id
1 'polypeptide(L)'
;VIIPLPFFYWLITFHLSSNTTMLDKLAEVEKRYEELERLMSDPQLLNQQREYSKLAKERAELEEIVARFREWRKVEQEIQQNRQLLEENDEAIRELAKEEVGVLRQRKEDLENRLKFLILPKDPNDSKNVMIEIRAGTGGDEAALFGGELYRMYTRYAESRGWRTEILSSNPTGLGGFKEIIMMIEGKGAYSRLKFEGGVHRVQRVPVTEGSGRIHTSAVTVAVLAEADEVEIDIDPKDIRIDVDRYPRAGGQGLHPKD
;
A
#
# COMPACT_ATOMS: atom_id res chain seq x y z
N VAL A 1 25.15 -12.39 9.15
CA VAL A 1 24.68 -11.37 8.20
C VAL A 1 23.44 -10.78 8.82
N ILE A 2 23.54 -9.56 9.39
CA ILE A 2 22.43 -8.83 10.00
C ILE A 2 21.72 -8.14 8.83
N ILE A 3 20.54 -8.66 8.45
CA ILE A 3 19.67 -8.00 7.49
C ILE A 3 19.12 -6.76 8.19
N PRO A 4 19.38 -5.53 7.75
CA PRO A 4 18.76 -4.36 8.34
C PRO A 4 17.25 -4.40 8.03
N LEU A 5 16.45 -4.58 9.08
CA LEU A 5 15.00 -4.39 9.02
C LEU A 5 14.71 -2.99 8.47
N PRO A 6 13.74 -2.81 7.57
CA PRO A 6 13.40 -1.50 7.02
C PRO A 6 13.06 -0.55 8.18
N PHE A 7 13.49 0.70 8.06
CA PHE A 7 13.38 1.76 9.08
C PHE A 7 11.95 1.90 9.66
N PHE A 8 10.93 1.59 8.89
CA PHE A 8 9.53 1.55 9.35
C PHE A 8 9.27 0.46 10.42
N TYR A 9 9.95 -0.68 10.36
CA TYR A 9 9.87 -1.70 11.41
C TYR A 9 10.57 -1.23 12.69
N TRP A 10 11.63 -0.45 12.56
CA TRP A 10 12.33 0.15 13.71
C TRP A 10 11.47 1.21 14.41
N LEU A 11 10.71 2.02 13.67
CA LEU A 11 9.73 2.98 14.23
C LEU A 11 8.58 2.27 14.99
N ILE A 12 8.16 1.07 14.55
CA ILE A 12 7.10 0.29 15.22
C ILE A 12 7.61 -0.36 16.51
N THR A 13 8.84 -0.88 16.51
CA THR A 13 9.45 -1.48 17.73
C THR A 13 9.85 -0.43 18.75
N PHE A 14 10.16 0.80 18.35
CA PHE A 14 10.47 1.91 19.24
C PHE A 14 9.22 2.49 19.96
N HIS A 15 8.03 2.04 19.62
CA HIS A 15 6.76 2.50 20.23
C HIS A 15 6.56 2.01 21.67
N LEU A 16 7.39 1.13 22.18
CA LEU A 16 7.27 0.53 23.51
C LEU A 16 8.21 1.12 24.57
N SER A 17 9.06 2.09 24.23
CA SER A 17 9.97 2.70 25.19
C SER A 17 10.08 4.21 24.99
N SER A 18 9.60 4.93 25.99
CA SER A 18 9.84 6.35 26.31
C SER A 18 8.97 7.44 25.64
N ASN A 19 8.68 8.46 26.46
CA ASN A 19 8.03 9.76 26.22
C ASN A 19 8.63 10.62 25.08
N THR A 20 8.92 10.05 23.92
CA THR A 20 9.45 10.76 22.76
C THR A 20 8.33 11.60 22.17
N THR A 21 8.51 12.91 22.09
CA THR A 21 7.52 13.82 21.53
C THR A 21 7.40 13.61 20.02
N MET A 22 6.29 14.06 19.41
CA MET A 22 6.12 14.05 17.95
C MET A 22 7.28 14.78 17.26
N LEU A 23 7.76 15.88 17.85
CA LEU A 23 8.85 16.68 17.29
C LEU A 23 10.19 15.93 17.28
N ASP A 24 10.48 15.16 18.32
CA ASP A 24 11.70 14.34 18.36
C ASP A 24 11.70 13.30 17.24
N LYS A 25 10.56 12.64 17.00
CA LYS A 25 10.40 11.70 15.89
C LYS A 25 10.59 12.36 14.53
N LEU A 26 10.05 13.57 14.35
CA LEU A 26 10.22 14.32 13.10
C LEU A 26 11.69 14.74 12.89
N ALA A 27 12.42 15.08 13.95
CA ALA A 27 13.83 15.37 13.87
C ALA A 27 14.67 14.13 13.50
N GLU A 28 14.32 12.95 14.01
CA GLU A 28 14.96 11.69 13.61
C GLU A 28 14.68 11.36 12.13
N VAL A 29 13.47 11.57 11.66
CA VAL A 29 13.09 11.40 10.25
C VAL A 29 13.91 12.35 9.35
N GLU A 30 14.05 13.61 9.71
CA GLU A 30 14.87 14.57 8.96
C GLU A 30 16.33 14.14 8.93
N LYS A 31 16.90 13.73 10.07
CA LYS A 31 18.28 13.21 10.14
C LYS A 31 18.48 12.01 9.22
N ARG A 32 17.51 11.09 9.19
CA ARG A 32 17.56 9.92 8.30
C ARG A 32 17.50 10.33 6.84
N TYR A 33 16.65 11.30 6.50
CA TYR A 33 16.57 11.85 5.14
C TYR A 33 17.90 12.43 4.67
N GLU A 34 18.57 13.23 5.50
CA GLU A 34 19.88 13.80 5.21
C GLU A 34 20.98 12.74 5.07
N GLU A 35 20.91 11.68 5.89
CA GLU A 35 21.81 10.53 5.75
C GLU A 35 21.61 9.83 4.40
N LEU A 36 20.35 9.60 3.97
CA LEU A 36 20.03 9.02 2.68
C LEU A 36 20.55 9.89 1.52
N GLU A 37 20.39 11.20 1.58
CA GLU A 37 20.93 12.12 0.58
C GLU A 37 22.46 12.02 0.49
N ARG A 38 23.14 11.92 1.64
CA ARG A 38 24.59 11.73 1.69
C ARG A 38 25.03 10.39 1.10
N LEU A 39 24.35 9.30 1.46
CA LEU A 39 24.65 7.96 0.94
C LEU A 39 24.43 7.89 -0.57
N MET A 40 23.36 8.48 -1.08
CA MET A 40 23.04 8.51 -2.51
C MET A 40 24.01 9.37 -3.33
N SER A 41 24.77 10.25 -2.68
CA SER A 41 25.82 11.04 -3.31
C SER A 41 27.15 10.29 -3.44
N ASP A 42 27.25 9.05 -2.90
CA ASP A 42 28.46 8.22 -3.01
C ASP A 42 28.56 7.60 -4.42
N PRO A 43 29.65 7.87 -5.18
CA PRO A 43 29.86 7.29 -6.49
C PRO A 43 29.93 5.76 -6.52
N GLN A 44 30.31 5.13 -5.40
CA GLN A 44 30.37 3.66 -5.32
C GLN A 44 28.97 3.04 -5.31
N LEU A 45 28.00 3.71 -4.74
CA LEU A 45 26.62 3.25 -4.69
C LEU A 45 25.93 3.31 -6.05
N LEU A 46 26.32 4.23 -6.93
CA LEU A 46 25.76 4.33 -8.30
C LEU A 46 25.93 3.07 -9.12
N ASN A 47 26.97 2.27 -8.83
CA ASN A 47 27.21 0.99 -9.47
C ASN A 47 26.36 -0.15 -8.91
N GLN A 48 25.66 0.07 -7.80
CA GLN A 48 24.81 -0.91 -7.13
C GLN A 48 23.32 -0.52 -7.30
N GLN A 49 22.79 -0.69 -8.49
CA GLN A 49 21.46 -0.23 -8.90
C GLN A 49 20.34 -0.66 -7.94
N ARG A 50 20.41 -1.88 -7.39
CA ARG A 50 19.40 -2.38 -6.42
C ARG A 50 19.42 -1.63 -5.10
N GLU A 51 20.62 -1.43 -4.54
CA GLU A 51 20.79 -0.69 -3.28
C GLU A 51 20.38 0.78 -3.46
N TYR A 52 20.82 1.40 -4.57
CA TYR A 52 20.42 2.75 -4.92
C TYR A 52 18.90 2.90 -5.03
N SER A 53 18.23 1.96 -5.70
CA SER A 53 16.77 1.97 -5.85
C SER A 53 16.04 1.86 -4.50
N LYS A 54 16.53 1.04 -3.56
CA LYS A 54 15.97 0.94 -2.22
C LYS A 54 16.08 2.25 -1.43
N LEU A 55 17.27 2.86 -1.45
CA LEU A 55 17.50 4.14 -0.76
C LEU A 55 16.71 5.28 -1.39
N ALA A 56 16.59 5.30 -2.72
CA ALA A 56 15.78 6.29 -3.43
C ALA A 56 14.30 6.17 -3.08
N LYS A 57 13.78 4.96 -2.94
CA LYS A 57 12.40 4.71 -2.51
C LYS A 57 12.19 5.20 -1.07
N GLU A 58 13.08 4.83 -0.15
CA GLU A 58 13.04 5.28 1.25
C GLU A 58 13.08 6.80 1.33
N ARG A 59 14.01 7.46 0.60
CA ARG A 59 14.09 8.91 0.54
C ARG A 59 12.80 9.56 0.05
N ALA A 60 12.22 9.03 -1.03
CA ALA A 60 10.96 9.54 -1.59
C ALA A 60 9.77 9.42 -0.61
N GLU A 61 9.75 8.38 0.22
CA GLU A 61 8.73 8.20 1.26
C GLU A 61 8.85 9.26 2.38
N LEU A 62 10.06 9.70 2.70
CA LEU A 62 10.32 10.69 3.75
C LEU A 62 10.22 12.14 3.25
N GLU A 63 10.32 12.39 1.94
CA GLU A 63 10.41 13.73 1.35
C GLU A 63 9.26 14.65 1.75
N GLU A 64 8.00 14.17 1.68
CA GLU A 64 6.84 14.98 2.06
C GLU A 64 6.87 15.33 3.56
N ILE A 65 7.24 14.38 4.42
CA ILE A 65 7.31 14.59 5.87
C ILE A 65 8.34 15.67 6.19
N VAL A 66 9.54 15.55 5.62
CA VAL A 66 10.66 16.50 5.86
C VAL A 66 10.32 17.87 5.32
N ALA A 67 9.73 17.96 4.13
CA ALA A 67 9.32 19.25 3.55
C ALA A 67 8.33 19.98 4.47
N ARG A 68 7.30 19.27 4.97
CA ARG A 68 6.30 19.86 5.90
C ARG A 68 6.88 20.19 7.25
N PHE A 69 7.82 19.40 7.76
CA PHE A 69 8.49 19.69 9.02
C PHE A 69 9.40 20.92 8.93
N ARG A 70 10.12 21.08 7.82
CA ARG A 70 10.92 22.28 7.54
C ARG A 70 10.05 23.53 7.42
N GLU A 71 8.88 23.41 6.76
CA GLU A 71 7.89 24.49 6.68
C GLU A 71 7.34 24.85 8.07
N TRP A 72 6.99 23.86 8.89
CA TRP A 72 6.52 24.07 10.27
C TRP A 72 7.58 24.83 11.09
N ARG A 73 8.85 24.43 10.99
CA ARG A 73 9.96 25.08 11.71
C ARG A 73 10.14 26.53 11.29
N LYS A 74 9.98 26.81 9.99
CA LYS A 74 10.03 28.17 9.45
C LYS A 74 8.89 29.03 9.99
N VAL A 75 7.66 28.52 9.98
CA VAL A 75 6.49 29.21 10.54
C VAL A 75 6.67 29.48 12.02
N GLU A 76 7.22 28.53 12.80
CA GLU A 76 7.52 28.75 14.22
C GLU A 76 8.56 29.87 14.42
N GLN A 77 9.59 29.93 13.60
CA GLN A 77 10.56 31.05 13.65
C GLN A 77 9.91 32.38 13.30
N GLU A 78 9.08 32.43 12.28
CA GLU A 78 8.32 33.63 11.90
C GLU A 78 7.41 34.11 13.04
N ILE A 79 6.71 33.20 13.73
CA ILE A 79 5.92 33.53 14.91
C ILE A 79 6.78 34.15 16.02
N GLN A 80 7.97 33.59 16.28
CA GLN A 80 8.87 34.12 17.31
C GLN A 80 9.39 35.51 16.95
N GLN A 81 9.75 35.75 15.67
CA GLN A 81 10.14 37.05 15.17
C GLN A 81 9.04 38.09 15.29
N ASN A 82 7.81 37.74 14.84
CA ASN A 82 6.65 38.63 14.94
C ASN A 82 6.26 38.93 16.40
N ARG A 83 6.49 37.98 17.33
CA ARG A 83 6.28 38.26 18.77
C ARG A 83 7.20 39.34 19.31
N GLN A 84 8.44 39.45 18.83
CA GLN A 84 9.35 40.54 19.21
C GLN A 84 8.84 41.89 18.71
N LEU A 85 8.21 41.93 17.51
CA LEU A 85 7.63 43.14 16.95
C LEU A 85 6.40 43.63 17.72
N LEU A 86 5.71 42.76 18.49
CA LEU A 86 4.63 43.17 19.38
C LEU A 86 5.10 44.06 20.55
N GLU A 87 6.40 44.05 20.87
CA GLU A 87 7.00 44.85 21.93
C GLU A 87 7.48 46.20 21.42
N GLU A 88 7.40 46.47 20.09
CA GLU A 88 7.81 47.74 19.47
C GLU A 88 6.87 48.90 19.93
N ASN A 89 7.43 50.11 19.92
CA ASN A 89 6.70 51.31 20.34
C ASN A 89 5.68 51.81 19.30
N ASP A 90 5.87 51.47 18.02
CA ASP A 90 4.99 51.85 16.92
C ASP A 90 3.72 51.00 16.91
N GLU A 91 2.56 51.63 17.05
CA GLU A 91 1.26 50.98 17.09
C GLU A 91 0.88 50.31 15.78
N ALA A 92 1.25 50.88 14.64
CA ALA A 92 1.01 50.30 13.33
C ALA A 92 1.80 49.00 13.14
N ILE A 93 3.05 48.95 13.62
CA ILE A 93 3.88 47.74 13.59
C ILE A 93 3.27 46.64 14.47
N ARG A 94 2.81 47.01 15.67
CA ARG A 94 2.16 46.02 16.58
C ARG A 94 0.89 45.42 16.01
N GLU A 95 0.01 46.23 15.41
CA GLU A 95 -1.22 45.72 14.81
C GLU A 95 -0.93 44.79 13.63
N LEU A 96 0.01 45.15 12.75
CA LEU A 96 0.44 44.25 11.66
C LEU A 96 1.03 42.94 12.19
N ALA A 97 1.90 43.01 13.17
CA ALA A 97 2.50 41.82 13.79
C ALA A 97 1.45 40.92 14.45
N LYS A 98 0.44 41.50 15.08
CA LYS A 98 -0.66 40.77 15.72
C LYS A 98 -1.52 40.00 14.70
N GLU A 99 -1.87 40.65 13.59
CA GLU A 99 -2.59 40.02 12.47
C GLU A 99 -1.78 38.87 11.89
N GLU A 100 -0.50 39.10 11.60
CA GLU A 100 0.37 38.09 11.02
C GLU A 100 0.60 36.90 11.95
N VAL A 101 0.80 37.13 13.26
CA VAL A 101 0.85 36.05 14.26
C VAL A 101 -0.43 35.22 14.27
N GLY A 102 -1.58 35.84 14.05
CA GLY A 102 -2.86 35.15 13.93
C GLY A 102 -2.88 34.17 12.76
N VAL A 103 -2.50 34.63 11.57
CA VAL A 103 -2.41 33.83 10.34
C VAL A 103 -1.38 32.69 10.48
N LEU A 104 -0.19 33.02 11.00
CA LEU A 104 0.89 32.05 11.18
C LEU A 104 0.51 30.94 12.18
N ARG A 105 -0.22 31.27 13.23
CA ARG A 105 -0.72 30.26 14.20
C ARG A 105 -1.66 29.28 13.55
N GLN A 106 -2.59 29.75 12.72
CA GLN A 106 -3.49 28.87 11.99
C GLN A 106 -2.73 27.94 11.05
N ARG A 107 -1.77 28.50 10.28
CA ARG A 107 -0.90 27.72 9.39
C ARG A 107 -0.09 26.68 10.16
N LYS A 108 0.44 27.03 11.33
CA LYS A 108 1.15 26.10 12.21
C LYS A 108 0.27 24.92 12.62
N GLU A 109 -0.96 25.20 13.06
CA GLU A 109 -1.93 24.16 13.46
C GLU A 109 -2.26 23.21 12.29
N ASP A 110 -2.50 23.76 11.11
CA ASP A 110 -2.75 22.98 9.89
C ASP A 110 -1.56 22.07 9.55
N LEU A 111 -0.33 22.58 9.65
CA LEU A 111 0.89 21.79 9.45
C LEU A 111 1.05 20.71 10.51
N GLU A 112 0.79 20.99 11.79
CA GLU A 112 0.84 19.99 12.85
C GLU A 112 -0.17 18.86 12.63
N ASN A 113 -1.39 19.19 12.24
CA ASN A 113 -2.40 18.19 11.91
C ASN A 113 -1.97 17.35 10.70
N ARG A 114 -1.39 17.96 9.66
CA ARG A 114 -0.87 17.24 8.51
C ARG A 114 0.29 16.31 8.89
N LEU A 115 1.23 16.79 9.70
CA LEU A 115 2.38 16.01 10.18
C LEU A 115 1.96 14.82 11.03
N LYS A 116 0.93 14.95 11.88
CA LYS A 116 0.36 13.82 12.63
C LYS A 116 -0.10 12.70 11.71
N PHE A 117 -0.74 13.02 10.58
CA PHE A 117 -1.15 12.01 9.60
C PHE A 117 0.03 11.38 8.85
N LEU A 118 1.02 12.20 8.49
CA LEU A 118 2.17 11.74 7.70
C LEU A 118 3.09 10.80 8.48
N ILE A 119 3.18 10.98 9.82
CA ILE A 119 4.04 10.16 10.68
C ILE A 119 3.39 8.84 11.11
N LEU A 120 2.11 8.63 10.80
CA LEU A 120 1.47 7.35 11.07
C LEU A 120 2.16 6.23 10.28
N PRO A 121 2.39 5.07 10.92
CA PRO A 121 3.00 3.95 10.22
C PRO A 121 2.13 3.55 9.03
N LYS A 122 2.74 3.58 7.84
CA LYS A 122 2.12 3.11 6.61
C LYS A 122 2.38 1.61 6.47
N ASP A 123 1.38 0.87 6.02
CA ASP A 123 1.56 -0.52 5.65
C ASP A 123 2.53 -0.59 4.46
N PRO A 124 3.63 -1.36 4.53
CA PRO A 124 4.60 -1.48 3.43
C PRO A 124 3.97 -1.98 2.13
N ASN A 125 2.83 -2.67 2.23
CA ASN A 125 2.10 -3.15 1.08
C ASN A 125 1.17 -2.10 0.45
N ASP A 126 0.94 -0.96 1.10
CA ASP A 126 0.00 0.08 0.62
C ASP A 126 0.33 0.61 -0.79
N SER A 127 1.58 0.57 -1.19
CA SER A 127 2.02 0.98 -2.53
C SER A 127 1.92 -0.11 -3.61
N LYS A 128 1.65 -1.36 -3.21
CA LYS A 128 1.63 -2.51 -4.10
C LYS A 128 0.34 -2.59 -4.92
N ASN A 129 0.40 -3.35 -5.99
CA ASN A 129 -0.76 -3.84 -6.70
C ASN A 129 -1.54 -4.84 -5.84
N VAL A 130 -2.76 -5.14 -6.20
CA VAL A 130 -3.64 -6.00 -5.43
C VAL A 130 -4.20 -7.12 -6.28
N MET A 131 -4.16 -8.33 -5.75
CA MET A 131 -4.87 -9.49 -6.29
C MET A 131 -6.16 -9.68 -5.51
N ILE A 132 -7.27 -9.75 -6.23
CA ILE A 132 -8.61 -10.02 -5.66
C ILE A 132 -9.10 -11.35 -6.19
N GLU A 133 -9.42 -12.23 -5.26
CA GLU A 133 -10.06 -13.50 -5.53
C GLU A 133 -11.51 -13.48 -5.03
N ILE A 134 -12.45 -13.78 -5.89
CA ILE A 134 -13.89 -13.80 -5.60
C ILE A 134 -14.38 -15.22 -5.79
N ARG A 135 -14.87 -15.85 -4.72
CA ARG A 135 -15.43 -17.21 -4.74
C ARG A 135 -16.88 -17.20 -4.36
N ALA A 136 -17.72 -17.79 -5.21
CA ALA A 136 -19.12 -18.06 -4.88
C ALA A 136 -19.19 -19.03 -3.69
N GLY A 137 -19.96 -18.63 -2.66
CA GLY A 137 -20.21 -19.42 -1.48
C GLY A 137 -21.62 -20.03 -1.48
N THR A 138 -22.36 -19.82 -0.40
CA THR A 138 -23.72 -20.30 -0.27
C THR A 138 -24.67 -19.53 -1.19
N GLY A 139 -25.55 -20.26 -1.92
CA GLY A 139 -26.56 -19.66 -2.79
C GLY A 139 -26.54 -20.17 -4.24
N GLY A 140 -25.69 -21.16 -4.55
CA GLY A 140 -25.64 -21.78 -5.88
C GLY A 140 -25.41 -20.79 -7.01
N ASP A 141 -26.23 -20.85 -8.07
CA ASP A 141 -26.09 -19.98 -9.25
C ASP A 141 -26.23 -18.47 -8.93
N GLU A 142 -27.07 -18.12 -7.96
CA GLU A 142 -27.26 -16.74 -7.55
C GLU A 142 -25.97 -16.17 -6.86
N ALA A 143 -25.27 -17.01 -6.08
CA ALA A 143 -23.98 -16.61 -5.54
C ALA A 143 -22.93 -16.40 -6.65
N ALA A 144 -22.94 -17.22 -7.69
CA ALA A 144 -22.07 -17.05 -8.85
C ALA A 144 -22.40 -15.77 -9.65
N LEU A 145 -23.67 -15.44 -9.82
CA LEU A 145 -24.10 -14.17 -10.43
C LEU A 145 -23.68 -12.98 -9.60
N PHE A 146 -23.82 -13.05 -8.27
CA PHE A 146 -23.37 -12.01 -7.36
C PHE A 146 -21.84 -11.84 -7.39
N GLY A 147 -21.08 -12.95 -7.50
CA GLY A 147 -19.64 -12.89 -7.75
C GLY A 147 -19.28 -12.11 -9.02
N GLY A 148 -20.05 -12.31 -10.10
CA GLY A 148 -19.92 -11.55 -11.34
C GLY A 148 -20.25 -10.06 -11.18
N GLU A 149 -21.19 -9.70 -10.31
CA GLU A 149 -21.52 -8.31 -10.00
C GLU A 149 -20.40 -7.63 -9.20
N LEU A 150 -19.83 -8.31 -8.21
CA LEU A 150 -18.69 -7.83 -7.45
C LEU A 150 -17.47 -7.60 -8.36
N TYR A 151 -17.18 -8.56 -9.25
CA TYR A 151 -16.13 -8.39 -10.25
C TYR A 151 -16.33 -7.11 -11.09
N ARG A 152 -17.53 -6.89 -11.62
CA ARG A 152 -17.85 -5.67 -12.38
C ARG A 152 -17.73 -4.41 -11.54
N MET A 153 -18.13 -4.46 -10.27
CA MET A 153 -18.00 -3.34 -9.33
C MET A 153 -16.53 -2.95 -9.13
N TYR A 154 -15.67 -3.91 -8.85
CA TYR A 154 -14.23 -3.65 -8.65
C TYR A 154 -13.55 -3.18 -9.94
N THR A 155 -13.91 -3.76 -11.09
CA THR A 155 -13.37 -3.31 -12.39
C THR A 155 -13.74 -1.85 -12.66
N ARG A 156 -15.01 -1.46 -12.49
CA ARG A 156 -15.45 -0.07 -12.69
C ARG A 156 -14.80 0.90 -11.69
N TYR A 157 -14.63 0.47 -10.45
CA TYR A 157 -13.91 1.26 -9.47
C TYR A 157 -12.45 1.49 -9.89
N ALA A 158 -11.76 0.43 -10.31
CA ALA A 158 -10.40 0.51 -10.82
C ALA A 158 -10.29 1.46 -12.03
N GLU A 159 -11.19 1.34 -12.99
CA GLU A 159 -11.27 2.24 -14.15
C GLU A 159 -11.44 3.71 -13.73
N SER A 160 -12.32 4.00 -12.77
CA SER A 160 -12.53 5.35 -12.24
C SER A 160 -11.29 5.96 -11.56
N ARG A 161 -10.35 5.11 -11.16
CA ARG A 161 -9.06 5.50 -10.58
C ARG A 161 -7.92 5.52 -11.58
N GLY A 162 -8.16 5.13 -12.83
CA GLY A 162 -7.14 4.99 -13.86
C GLY A 162 -6.22 3.79 -13.61
N TRP A 163 -6.67 2.78 -12.86
CA TRP A 163 -5.96 1.55 -12.62
C TRP A 163 -6.25 0.52 -13.70
N ARG A 164 -5.25 -0.29 -14.01
CA ARG A 164 -5.38 -1.40 -14.96
C ARG A 164 -5.91 -2.64 -14.26
N THR A 165 -6.77 -3.39 -14.94
CA THR A 165 -7.28 -4.68 -14.43
C THR A 165 -6.95 -5.80 -15.40
N GLU A 166 -6.55 -6.95 -14.86
CA GLU A 166 -6.24 -8.16 -15.63
C GLU A 166 -6.88 -9.37 -14.94
N ILE A 167 -7.50 -10.25 -15.71
CA ILE A 167 -8.02 -11.52 -15.19
C ILE A 167 -6.90 -12.55 -15.24
N LEU A 168 -6.51 -13.06 -14.07
CA LEU A 168 -5.49 -14.11 -13.95
C LEU A 168 -6.10 -15.50 -14.14
N SER A 169 -7.30 -15.72 -13.59
CA SER A 169 -8.02 -16.98 -13.69
C SER A 169 -9.52 -16.76 -13.55
N SER A 170 -10.34 -17.57 -14.22
CA SER A 170 -11.78 -17.51 -14.07
C SER A 170 -12.43 -18.87 -14.31
N ASN A 171 -13.50 -19.14 -13.54
CA ASN A 171 -14.36 -20.30 -13.69
C ASN A 171 -15.82 -19.82 -13.89
N PRO A 172 -16.22 -19.50 -15.13
CA PRO A 172 -17.55 -18.96 -15.43
C PRO A 172 -18.62 -20.02 -15.28
N THR A 173 -19.86 -19.58 -15.01
CA THR A 173 -21.07 -20.41 -15.02
C THR A 173 -21.90 -20.15 -16.28
N GLY A 174 -22.76 -21.12 -16.63
CA GLY A 174 -23.63 -21.00 -17.81
C GLY A 174 -24.63 -19.84 -17.78
N LEU A 175 -24.88 -19.24 -16.62
CA LEU A 175 -25.78 -18.09 -16.44
C LEU A 175 -25.05 -16.74 -16.39
N GLY A 176 -23.75 -16.70 -16.72
CA GLY A 176 -22.98 -15.44 -16.80
C GLY A 176 -22.39 -14.98 -15.46
N GLY A 177 -22.39 -15.82 -14.43
CA GLY A 177 -21.67 -15.61 -13.18
C GLY A 177 -20.32 -16.34 -13.16
N PHE A 178 -19.63 -16.28 -12.01
CA PHE A 178 -18.37 -16.98 -11.78
C PHE A 178 -18.46 -17.82 -10.50
N LYS A 179 -18.04 -19.09 -10.57
CA LYS A 179 -17.77 -19.87 -9.36
C LYS A 179 -16.56 -19.34 -8.64
N GLU A 180 -15.55 -18.92 -9.42
CA GLU A 180 -14.33 -18.29 -8.95
C GLU A 180 -13.81 -17.35 -10.04
N ILE A 181 -13.29 -16.22 -9.64
CA ILE A 181 -12.54 -15.32 -10.51
C ILE A 181 -11.42 -14.66 -9.72
N ILE A 182 -10.23 -14.65 -10.30
CA ILE A 182 -9.03 -14.03 -9.75
C ILE A 182 -8.61 -12.93 -10.71
N MET A 183 -8.49 -11.71 -10.18
CA MET A 183 -8.07 -10.54 -10.95
C MET A 183 -6.93 -9.80 -10.27
N MET A 184 -6.02 -9.26 -11.07
CA MET A 184 -5.00 -8.30 -10.65
C MET A 184 -5.52 -6.88 -10.92
N ILE A 185 -5.30 -5.98 -9.97
CA ILE A 185 -5.54 -4.54 -10.14
C ILE A 185 -4.22 -3.82 -9.92
N GLU A 186 -3.71 -3.22 -10.99
CA GLU A 186 -2.42 -2.53 -11.02
C GLU A 186 -2.64 -1.02 -10.95
N GLY A 187 -2.06 -0.40 -9.94
CA GLY A 187 -2.13 1.05 -9.79
C GLY A 187 -1.62 1.55 -8.44
N LYS A 188 -1.15 2.77 -8.43
CA LYS A 188 -0.61 3.40 -7.21
C LYS A 188 -1.65 3.43 -6.09
N GLY A 189 -1.38 2.72 -5.00
CA GLY A 189 -2.24 2.66 -3.83
C GLY A 189 -3.47 1.76 -4.01
N ALA A 190 -3.47 0.84 -4.98
CA ALA A 190 -4.58 -0.09 -5.20
C ALA A 190 -4.81 -0.97 -3.97
N TYR A 191 -3.75 -1.58 -3.42
CA TYR A 191 -3.86 -2.39 -2.21
C TYR A 191 -4.36 -1.57 -1.01
N SER A 192 -3.85 -0.36 -0.79
CA SER A 192 -4.24 0.48 0.35
C SER A 192 -5.74 0.80 0.39
N ARG A 193 -6.40 0.83 -0.76
CA ARG A 193 -7.83 1.10 -0.88
C ARG A 193 -8.69 -0.16 -0.76
N LEU A 194 -8.20 -1.25 -1.32
CA LEU A 194 -8.99 -2.48 -1.46
C LEU A 194 -8.71 -3.51 -0.36
N LYS A 195 -7.67 -3.34 0.46
CA LYS A 195 -7.31 -4.29 1.54
C LYS A 195 -8.42 -4.54 2.57
N PHE A 196 -9.37 -3.61 2.70
CA PHE A 196 -10.51 -3.74 3.63
C PHE A 196 -11.72 -4.45 3.02
N GLU A 197 -11.67 -4.77 1.72
CA GLU A 197 -12.74 -5.50 1.02
C GLU A 197 -12.71 -7.02 1.29
N GLY A 198 -11.63 -7.52 1.91
CA GLY A 198 -11.48 -8.93 2.26
C GLY A 198 -12.53 -9.39 3.26
N GLY A 199 -13.26 -10.47 2.93
CA GLY A 199 -14.27 -11.04 3.80
C GLY A 199 -15.43 -11.67 3.07
N VAL A 200 -16.54 -11.85 3.79
CA VAL A 200 -17.78 -12.41 3.25
C VAL A 200 -18.73 -11.28 2.86
N HIS A 201 -19.06 -11.21 1.58
CA HIS A 201 -20.06 -10.32 1.03
C HIS A 201 -21.39 -11.07 0.92
N ARG A 202 -22.47 -10.44 1.34
CA ARG A 202 -23.81 -11.04 1.38
C ARG A 202 -24.81 -10.17 0.63
N VAL A 203 -25.65 -10.81 -0.17
CA VAL A 203 -26.80 -10.16 -0.81
C VAL A 203 -28.09 -10.89 -0.39
N GLN A 204 -29.12 -10.09 -0.11
CA GLN A 204 -30.47 -10.55 0.15
C GLN A 204 -31.41 -9.93 -0.87
N ARG A 205 -31.87 -10.75 -1.82
CA ARG A 205 -32.79 -10.33 -2.87
C ARG A 205 -33.57 -11.51 -3.37
N VAL A 206 -34.60 -11.26 -4.18
CA VAL A 206 -35.21 -12.30 -4.98
C VAL A 206 -34.22 -12.69 -6.08
N PRO A 207 -33.72 -13.95 -6.10
CA PRO A 207 -32.77 -14.39 -7.12
C PRO A 207 -33.36 -14.30 -8.52
N VAL A 208 -32.52 -14.01 -9.52
CA VAL A 208 -32.94 -14.07 -10.94
C VAL A 208 -33.38 -15.48 -11.32
N THR A 209 -32.89 -16.50 -10.64
CA THR A 209 -33.18 -17.93 -10.83
C THR A 209 -34.43 -18.41 -10.07
N GLU A 210 -35.09 -17.55 -9.28
CA GLU A 210 -36.23 -17.90 -8.45
C GLU A 210 -37.56 -17.53 -9.11
N GLY A 211 -38.40 -18.52 -9.36
CA GLY A 211 -39.71 -18.34 -10.01
C GLY A 211 -40.83 -17.96 -9.03
N SER A 212 -40.68 -18.17 -7.71
CA SER A 212 -41.77 -17.98 -6.72
C SER A 212 -41.68 -16.64 -5.96
N GLY A 213 -40.75 -15.77 -6.32
CA GLY A 213 -40.59 -14.42 -5.72
C GLY A 213 -40.08 -14.40 -4.29
N ARG A 214 -39.48 -15.50 -3.81
CA ARG A 214 -38.94 -15.59 -2.45
C ARG A 214 -37.58 -14.92 -2.37
N ILE A 215 -37.34 -14.20 -1.26
CA ILE A 215 -36.04 -13.60 -0.94
C ILE A 215 -35.12 -14.72 -0.44
N HIS A 216 -33.93 -14.82 -1.08
CA HIS A 216 -32.87 -15.72 -0.67
C HIS A 216 -31.64 -14.92 -0.23
N THR A 217 -30.81 -15.56 0.55
CA THR A 217 -29.50 -15.03 0.93
C THR A 217 -28.42 -15.76 0.14
N SER A 218 -27.60 -15.00 -0.58
CA SER A 218 -26.41 -15.49 -1.27
C SER A 218 -25.17 -14.86 -0.72
N ALA A 219 -24.10 -15.62 -0.60
CA ALA A 219 -22.83 -15.17 -0.06
C ALA A 219 -21.68 -15.47 -1.02
N VAL A 220 -20.73 -14.55 -1.03
CA VAL A 220 -19.49 -14.63 -1.82
C VAL A 220 -18.33 -14.29 -0.88
N THR A 221 -17.24 -15.02 -0.99
CA THR A 221 -16.00 -14.70 -0.27
C THR A 221 -15.08 -13.91 -1.20
N VAL A 222 -14.55 -12.81 -0.68
CA VAL A 222 -13.54 -12.00 -1.34
C VAL A 222 -12.24 -12.12 -0.55
N ALA A 223 -11.17 -12.59 -1.19
CA ALA A 223 -9.82 -12.52 -0.64
C ALA A 223 -9.05 -11.41 -1.33
N VAL A 224 -8.29 -10.65 -0.55
CA VAL A 224 -7.49 -9.52 -1.03
C VAL A 224 -6.06 -9.73 -0.60
N LEU A 225 -5.16 -9.84 -1.57
CA LEU A 225 -3.76 -10.12 -1.37
C LEU A 225 -2.92 -9.02 -2.02
N ALA A 226 -1.87 -8.56 -1.32
CA ALA A 226 -0.87 -7.71 -1.95
C ALA A 226 -0.08 -8.53 -2.98
N GLU A 227 0.30 -7.91 -4.09
CA GLU A 227 1.22 -8.53 -5.03
C GLU A 227 2.52 -8.93 -4.32
N ALA A 228 2.94 -10.18 -4.51
CA ALA A 228 4.18 -10.67 -3.95
C ALA A 228 5.38 -10.01 -4.65
N ASP A 229 6.42 -9.68 -3.87
CA ASP A 229 7.69 -9.25 -4.44
C ASP A 229 8.34 -10.47 -5.14
N GLU A 230 9.04 -10.25 -6.24
CA GLU A 230 9.84 -11.29 -6.87
C GLU A 230 10.87 -11.82 -5.87
N VAL A 231 10.72 -13.07 -5.50
CA VAL A 231 11.70 -13.76 -4.67
C VAL A 231 12.71 -14.39 -5.64
N GLU A 232 13.92 -13.85 -5.68
CA GLU A 232 15.02 -14.54 -6.33
C GLU A 232 15.34 -15.80 -5.50
N ILE A 233 14.96 -16.94 -6.03
CA ILE A 233 15.40 -18.24 -5.52
C ILE A 233 16.70 -18.56 -6.24
N ASP A 234 17.82 -18.38 -5.56
CA ASP A 234 19.13 -18.87 -6.02
C ASP A 234 19.27 -20.32 -5.55
N ILE A 235 19.02 -21.26 -6.44
CA ILE A 235 19.18 -22.68 -6.15
C ILE A 235 20.59 -23.08 -6.59
N ASP A 236 21.47 -23.43 -5.63
CA ASP A 236 22.79 -23.94 -5.97
C ASP A 236 22.61 -25.22 -6.85
N PRO A 237 23.22 -25.29 -8.04
CA PRO A 237 23.15 -26.48 -8.89
C PRO A 237 23.53 -27.79 -8.19
N LYS A 238 24.31 -27.72 -7.10
CA LYS A 238 24.67 -28.87 -6.25
C LYS A 238 23.50 -29.40 -5.41
N ASP A 239 22.49 -28.59 -5.18
CA ASP A 239 21.29 -28.97 -4.42
C ASP A 239 20.20 -29.58 -5.30
N ILE A 240 20.45 -29.59 -6.64
CA ILE A 240 19.54 -30.20 -7.62
C ILE A 240 20.00 -31.61 -7.90
N ARG A 241 19.18 -32.58 -7.51
CA ARG A 241 19.35 -33.97 -7.95
C ARG A 241 18.36 -34.27 -9.06
N ILE A 242 18.89 -34.63 -10.23
CA ILE A 242 18.08 -35.05 -11.37
C ILE A 242 18.08 -36.59 -11.38
N ASP A 243 16.96 -37.20 -11.04
CA ASP A 243 16.77 -38.64 -11.17
C ASP A 243 16.04 -38.93 -12.50
N VAL A 244 16.69 -39.62 -13.42
CA VAL A 244 16.10 -40.04 -14.70
C VAL A 244 15.62 -41.47 -14.57
N ASP A 245 14.29 -41.64 -14.50
CA ASP A 245 13.66 -42.97 -14.46
C ASP A 245 13.29 -43.44 -15.87
N ARG A 246 13.85 -44.61 -16.26
CA ARG A 246 13.39 -45.32 -17.46
C ARG A 246 12.19 -46.18 -17.10
N TYR A 247 11.06 -45.89 -17.71
CA TYR A 247 9.86 -46.70 -17.54
C TYR A 247 10.07 -48.12 -18.05
N PRO A 248 9.99 -49.17 -17.22
CA PRO A 248 10.41 -50.51 -17.58
C PRO A 248 9.41 -51.31 -18.46
N ARG A 249 8.34 -50.66 -19.00
CA ARG A 249 7.36 -51.33 -19.85
C ARG A 249 7.53 -50.90 -21.32
N ALA A 250 7.59 -51.94 -22.21
CA ALA A 250 7.46 -51.74 -23.63
C ALA A 250 6.14 -51.02 -23.96
N GLY A 251 6.26 -49.92 -24.71
CA GLY A 251 5.30 -48.89 -24.94
C GLY A 251 3.87 -49.33 -25.28
N GLY A 252 2.92 -48.71 -24.57
CA GLY A 252 1.64 -48.42 -25.09
C GLY A 252 1.68 -47.09 -25.85
N GLN A 253 0.79 -46.91 -26.84
CA GLN A 253 0.65 -45.67 -27.60
C GLN A 253 0.53 -44.47 -26.65
N GLY A 254 1.49 -43.55 -26.71
CA GLY A 254 1.40 -42.27 -26.00
C GLY A 254 2.46 -42.01 -24.94
N LEU A 255 3.39 -42.89 -24.65
CA LEU A 255 4.51 -42.61 -23.74
C LEU A 255 5.72 -42.17 -24.53
N HIS A 256 5.90 -40.88 -24.69
CA HIS A 256 7.17 -40.31 -25.11
C HIS A 256 8.09 -40.17 -23.88
N PRO A 257 9.30 -40.71 -23.90
CA PRO A 257 10.30 -40.38 -22.91
C PRO A 257 10.53 -38.84 -23.01
N LYS A 258 10.26 -38.12 -21.93
CA LYS A 258 10.72 -36.75 -21.79
C LYS A 258 12.11 -36.82 -21.18
N ASP A 259 13.09 -36.31 -21.89
CA ASP A 259 14.43 -36.00 -21.40
C ASP A 259 14.37 -34.86 -20.41
#